data_6f809d1d8854f2a153995cf416e9d12f
#
_entry.id   6f809d1d8854f2a153995cf416e9d12f
#
_cell.length_a   1.000
_cell.length_b   1.000
_cell.length_c   1.000
_cell.angle_alpha   90.00
_cell.angle_beta   90.00
_cell.angle_gamma   90.00
#
_symmetry.space_group_name_H-M   'P 1'
#
loop_
_entity.id
_entity.type
_entity.pdbx_description
1 polymer ?
#
loop_
_entity_poly.entity_id
_entity_poly.type
_entity_poly.pdbx_seq_one_letter_code
_entity_poly.pdbx_strand_id
1 'polypeptide(L)'
;MLAVITAVVSGALMSIQGVFNEGVTKQTSIWMSAAFVQFTAFLFCLAAWFFTGRESSVGALFRIENKYMLLGGIIGALITYTVIRSMAGLGPAQAVMIIVTAQLLVAYLIELFGLFGVEKVDFQWKKLVGVIISIGGILLFKWEFK
;
A
#
# COMPACT_ATOMS: atom_id res chain seq x y z
N MET A 1 -6.61 18.29 -9.36
CA MET A 1 -6.40 18.78 -7.98
C MET A 1 -6.94 17.80 -6.93
N LEU A 2 -8.18 17.35 -7.03
CA LEU A 2 -8.77 16.38 -6.08
C LEU A 2 -7.95 15.10 -5.93
N ALA A 3 -7.54 14.46 -7.04
CA ALA A 3 -6.74 13.23 -7.02
C ALA A 3 -5.41 13.38 -6.25
N VAL A 4 -4.74 14.53 -6.36
CA VAL A 4 -3.49 14.78 -5.62
C VAL A 4 -3.76 14.87 -4.12
N ILE A 5 -4.81 15.59 -3.71
CA ILE A 5 -5.21 15.69 -2.30
C ILE A 5 -5.55 14.30 -1.75
N THR A 6 -6.32 13.52 -2.49
CA THR A 6 -6.68 12.14 -2.10
C THR A 6 -5.43 11.27 -1.92
N ALA A 7 -4.43 11.39 -2.82
CA ALA A 7 -3.17 10.66 -2.71
C ALA A 7 -2.38 11.06 -1.45
N VAL A 8 -2.31 12.36 -1.13
CA VAL A 8 -1.65 12.86 0.09
C VAL A 8 -2.34 12.31 1.34
N VAL A 9 -3.67 12.37 1.38
CA VAL A 9 -4.46 11.82 2.50
C VAL A 9 -4.23 10.32 2.64
N SER A 10 -4.23 9.58 1.53
CA SER A 10 -3.97 8.14 1.53
C SER A 10 -2.59 7.82 2.11
N GLY A 11 -1.54 8.54 1.71
CA GLY A 11 -0.19 8.36 2.25
C GLY A 11 -0.11 8.63 3.75
N ALA A 12 -0.77 9.71 4.23
CA ALA A 12 -0.84 10.02 5.66
C ALA A 12 -1.56 8.92 6.45
N LEU A 13 -2.70 8.45 5.95
CA LEU A 13 -3.46 7.36 6.58
C LEU A 13 -2.68 6.04 6.63
N MET A 14 -1.95 5.69 5.57
CA MET A 14 -1.10 4.50 5.55
C MET A 14 0.02 4.58 6.62
N SER A 15 0.62 5.75 6.81
CA SER A 15 1.66 5.95 7.83
C SER A 15 1.08 5.80 9.25
N ILE A 16 -0.07 6.43 9.52
CA ILE A 16 -0.77 6.31 10.80
C ILE A 16 -1.17 4.86 11.08
N GLN A 17 -1.80 4.20 10.09
CA GLN A 17 -2.19 2.80 10.19
C GLN A 17 -1.00 1.89 10.51
N GLY A 18 0.13 2.11 9.86
CA GLY A 18 1.34 1.31 10.11
C GLY A 18 1.84 1.42 11.56
N VAL A 19 1.86 2.64 12.11
CA VAL A 19 2.24 2.89 13.51
C VAL A 19 1.24 2.25 14.48
N PHE A 20 -0.07 2.36 14.21
CA PHE A 20 -1.08 1.73 15.06
C PHE A 20 -0.95 0.20 15.05
N ASN A 21 -0.76 -0.39 13.88
CA ASN A 21 -0.59 -1.84 13.74
C ASN A 21 0.67 -2.34 14.46
N GLU A 22 1.77 -1.59 14.40
CA GLU A 22 2.98 -1.90 15.17
C GLU A 22 2.71 -1.82 16.67
N GLY A 23 1.99 -0.80 17.14
CA GLY A 23 1.60 -0.64 18.53
C GLY A 23 0.75 -1.80 19.06
N VAL A 24 -0.24 -2.25 18.27
CA VAL A 24 -1.06 -3.43 18.59
C VAL A 24 -0.21 -4.69 18.60
N THR A 25 0.71 -4.84 17.65
CA THR A 25 1.59 -6.00 17.53
C THR A 25 2.50 -6.17 18.76
N LYS A 26 2.98 -5.07 19.35
CA LYS A 26 3.79 -5.09 20.58
C LYS A 26 3.05 -5.66 21.79
N GLN A 27 1.72 -5.58 21.79
CA GLN A 27 0.86 -6.05 22.89
C GLN A 27 0.20 -7.40 22.59
N THR A 28 0.26 -7.87 21.36
CA THR A 28 -0.39 -9.10 20.91
C THR A 28 0.56 -9.95 20.08
N SER A 29 0.24 -10.13 18.80
CA SER A 29 1.11 -10.76 17.82
C SER A 29 0.89 -10.12 16.44
N ILE A 30 1.85 -10.27 15.56
CA ILE A 30 1.78 -9.70 14.20
C ILE A 30 0.59 -10.25 13.41
N TRP A 31 0.30 -11.55 13.55
CA TRP A 31 -0.84 -12.15 12.84
C TRP A 31 -2.18 -11.75 13.45
N MET A 32 -2.25 -11.56 14.76
CA MET A 32 -3.47 -11.07 15.43
C MET A 32 -3.74 -9.62 15.05
N SER A 33 -2.72 -8.77 15.04
CA SER A 33 -2.81 -7.38 14.58
C SER A 33 -3.28 -7.31 13.12
N ALA A 34 -2.65 -8.07 12.22
CA ALA A 34 -3.02 -8.11 10.82
C ALA A 34 -4.45 -8.62 10.60
N ALA A 35 -4.86 -9.70 11.29
CA ALA A 35 -6.22 -10.23 11.19
C ALA A 35 -7.27 -9.22 11.67
N PHE A 36 -7.03 -8.56 12.80
CA PHE A 36 -7.95 -7.56 13.35
C PHE A 36 -8.12 -6.36 12.41
N VAL A 37 -7.02 -5.87 11.85
CA VAL A 37 -7.06 -4.75 10.88
C VAL A 37 -7.84 -5.11 9.63
N GLN A 38 -7.63 -6.29 9.06
CA GLN A 38 -8.38 -6.72 7.87
C GLN A 38 -9.87 -6.95 8.19
N PHE A 39 -10.17 -7.48 9.37
CA PHE A 39 -11.54 -7.69 9.80
C PHE A 39 -12.29 -6.36 10.00
N THR A 40 -11.68 -5.39 10.69
CA THR A 40 -12.30 -4.07 10.89
C THR A 40 -12.45 -3.30 9.58
N ALA A 41 -11.46 -3.41 8.67
CA ALA A 41 -11.56 -2.85 7.33
C ALA A 41 -12.72 -3.49 6.53
N PHE A 42 -12.88 -4.81 6.61
CA PHE A 42 -14.00 -5.51 5.97
C PHE A 42 -15.34 -5.00 6.48
N LEU A 43 -15.52 -4.89 7.80
CA LEU A 43 -16.76 -4.39 8.39
C LEU A 43 -17.06 -2.95 7.96
N PHE A 44 -16.04 -2.09 7.95
CA PHE A 44 -16.17 -0.71 7.50
C PHE A 44 -16.58 -0.62 6.02
N CYS A 45 -15.92 -1.38 5.15
CA CYS A 45 -16.24 -1.42 3.73
C CYS A 45 -17.65 -1.98 3.48
N LEU A 46 -18.06 -3.00 4.23
CA LEU A 46 -19.41 -3.57 4.14
C LEU A 46 -20.48 -2.56 4.56
N ALA A 47 -20.24 -1.83 5.64
CA ALA A 47 -21.13 -0.74 6.08
C ALA A 47 -21.20 0.37 5.03
N ALA A 48 -20.05 0.83 4.53
CA ALA A 48 -20.00 1.85 3.48
C ALA A 48 -20.79 1.40 2.24
N TRP A 49 -20.59 0.19 1.75
CA TRP A 49 -21.34 -0.37 0.61
C TRP A 49 -22.84 -0.40 0.88
N PHE A 50 -23.25 -0.72 2.11
CA PHE A 50 -24.67 -0.72 2.48
C PHE A 50 -25.29 0.69 2.42
N PHE A 51 -24.57 1.70 2.94
CA PHE A 51 -25.05 3.09 2.99
C PHE A 51 -24.93 3.85 1.66
N THR A 52 -24.01 3.45 0.78
CA THR A 52 -23.86 4.06 -0.56
C THR A 52 -24.84 3.51 -1.61
N GLY A 53 -25.85 2.75 -1.20
CA GLY A 53 -26.92 2.30 -2.08
C GLY A 53 -26.70 0.96 -2.78
N ARG A 54 -25.70 0.18 -2.36
CA ARG A 54 -25.42 -1.17 -2.91
C ARG A 54 -25.24 -1.16 -4.44
N GLU A 55 -24.37 -0.29 -4.94
CA GLU A 55 -24.16 -0.01 -6.38
C GLU A 55 -23.99 -1.27 -7.24
N SER A 56 -23.50 -2.37 -6.66
CA SER A 56 -23.44 -3.68 -7.32
C SER A 56 -23.75 -4.81 -6.35
N SER A 57 -24.23 -5.95 -6.87
CA SER A 57 -24.48 -7.13 -6.03
C SER A 57 -23.18 -7.86 -5.67
N VAL A 58 -23.15 -8.51 -4.51
CA VAL A 58 -22.04 -9.41 -4.12
C VAL A 58 -21.79 -10.49 -5.17
N GLY A 59 -22.85 -10.95 -5.85
CA GLY A 59 -22.74 -11.91 -6.95
C GLY A 59 -21.89 -11.43 -8.13
N ALA A 60 -21.71 -10.12 -8.31
CA ALA A 60 -20.85 -9.57 -9.35
C ALA A 60 -19.37 -9.97 -9.16
N LEU A 61 -18.92 -10.18 -7.92
CA LEU A 61 -17.55 -10.64 -7.64
C LEU A 61 -17.27 -12.02 -8.27
N PHE A 62 -18.24 -12.91 -8.33
CA PHE A 62 -18.07 -14.24 -8.92
C PHE A 62 -18.09 -14.24 -10.44
N ARG A 63 -18.50 -13.11 -11.07
CA ARG A 63 -18.54 -12.93 -12.53
C ARG A 63 -17.31 -12.24 -13.10
N ILE A 64 -16.34 -11.85 -12.24
CA ILE A 64 -15.09 -11.24 -12.68
C ILE A 64 -14.32 -12.26 -13.53
N GLU A 65 -13.95 -11.87 -14.76
CA GLU A 65 -13.24 -12.73 -15.70
C GLU A 65 -11.86 -13.12 -15.18
N ASN A 66 -11.07 -12.15 -14.74
CA ASN A 66 -9.71 -12.34 -14.23
C ASN A 66 -9.70 -12.57 -12.72
N LYS A 67 -9.98 -13.81 -12.30
CA LYS A 67 -10.12 -14.20 -10.88
C LYS A 67 -8.89 -13.94 -10.03
N TYR A 68 -7.69 -13.87 -10.60
CA TYR A 68 -6.47 -13.51 -9.87
C TYR A 68 -6.54 -12.10 -9.23
N MET A 69 -7.36 -11.19 -9.78
CA MET A 69 -7.58 -9.87 -9.20
C MET A 69 -8.25 -9.93 -7.82
N LEU A 70 -8.96 -11.00 -7.51
CA LEU A 70 -9.57 -11.24 -6.19
C LEU A 70 -8.54 -11.57 -5.10
N LEU A 71 -7.28 -11.83 -5.46
CA LEU A 71 -6.19 -12.05 -4.50
C LEU A 71 -5.80 -10.78 -3.72
N GLY A 72 -6.39 -9.63 -4.06
CA GLY A 72 -6.11 -8.35 -3.39
C GLY A 72 -6.22 -8.41 -1.86
N GLY A 73 -7.16 -9.19 -1.31
CA GLY A 73 -7.28 -9.39 0.14
C GLY A 73 -6.09 -10.14 0.76
N ILE A 74 -5.61 -11.19 0.10
CA ILE A 74 -4.42 -11.95 0.54
C ILE A 74 -3.17 -11.06 0.45
N ILE A 75 -3.02 -10.34 -0.66
CA ILE A 75 -1.94 -9.37 -0.86
C ILE A 75 -2.00 -8.29 0.23
N GLY A 76 -3.18 -7.78 0.56
CA GLY A 76 -3.38 -6.81 1.64
C GLY A 76 -2.92 -7.32 3.01
N ALA A 77 -3.19 -8.60 3.33
CA ALA A 77 -2.70 -9.22 4.56
C ALA A 77 -1.17 -9.32 4.59
N LEU A 78 -0.54 -9.70 3.47
CA LEU A 78 0.92 -9.75 3.33
C LEU A 78 1.55 -8.35 3.40
N ILE A 79 0.91 -7.34 2.80
CA ILE A 79 1.33 -5.94 2.91
C ILE A 79 1.31 -5.51 4.38
N THR A 80 0.21 -5.75 5.09
CA THR A 80 0.10 -5.40 6.52
C THR A 80 1.21 -6.06 7.33
N TYR A 81 1.44 -7.36 7.15
CA TYR A 81 2.52 -8.09 7.81
C TYR A 81 3.90 -7.48 7.54
N THR A 82 4.23 -7.24 6.26
CA THR A 82 5.55 -6.73 5.86
C THR A 82 5.78 -5.29 6.31
N VAL A 83 4.74 -4.44 6.29
CA VAL A 83 4.80 -3.07 6.82
C VAL A 83 5.09 -3.06 8.32
N ILE A 84 4.37 -3.86 9.11
CA ILE A 84 4.61 -3.98 10.55
C ILE A 84 6.06 -4.42 10.82
N ARG A 85 6.55 -5.46 10.12
CA ARG A 85 7.93 -5.96 10.27
C ARG A 85 8.96 -4.89 9.90
N SER A 86 8.71 -4.13 8.84
CA SER A 86 9.62 -3.06 8.40
C SER A 86 9.67 -1.92 9.42
N MET A 87 8.51 -1.49 9.93
CA MET A 87 8.45 -0.42 10.92
C MET A 87 9.09 -0.82 12.25
N ALA A 88 8.89 -2.06 12.69
CA ALA A 88 9.52 -2.59 13.91
C ALA A 88 11.06 -2.64 13.81
N GLY A 89 11.61 -2.90 12.61
CA GLY A 89 13.05 -3.02 12.39
C GLY A 89 13.77 -1.73 12.04
N LEU A 90 13.10 -0.82 11.33
CA LEU A 90 13.70 0.38 10.74
C LEU A 90 13.18 1.70 11.37
N GLY A 91 12.10 1.62 12.11
CA GLY A 91 11.31 2.78 12.50
C GLY A 91 10.36 3.27 11.39
N PRO A 92 9.30 4.02 11.76
CA PRO A 92 8.23 4.37 10.81
C PRO A 92 8.71 5.17 9.61
N ALA A 93 9.50 6.23 9.81
CA ALA A 93 9.91 7.12 8.73
C ALA A 93 10.78 6.41 7.67
N GLN A 94 11.79 5.65 8.11
CA GLN A 94 12.69 4.94 7.19
C GLN A 94 11.96 3.81 6.46
N ALA A 95 11.09 3.07 7.16
CA ALA A 95 10.27 2.03 6.55
C ALA A 95 9.39 2.61 5.44
N VAL A 96 8.66 3.70 5.71
CA VAL A 96 7.78 4.35 4.73
C VAL A 96 8.56 4.84 3.51
N MET A 97 9.72 5.45 3.67
CA MET A 97 10.55 5.92 2.54
C MET A 97 10.94 4.76 1.61
N ILE A 98 11.38 3.62 2.17
CA ILE A 98 11.76 2.44 1.38
C ILE A 98 10.52 1.84 0.69
N ILE A 99 9.41 1.71 1.41
CA ILE A 99 8.16 1.18 0.88
C ILE A 99 7.68 2.02 -0.31
N VAL A 100 7.61 3.34 -0.16
CA VAL A 100 7.15 4.25 -1.23
C VAL A 100 8.06 4.17 -2.44
N THR A 101 9.38 4.11 -2.26
CA THR A 101 10.33 3.98 -3.37
C THR A 101 10.12 2.64 -4.11
N ALA A 102 9.94 1.54 -3.37
CA ALA A 102 9.64 0.24 -3.97
C ALA A 102 8.29 0.26 -4.73
N GLN A 103 7.25 0.88 -4.15
CA GLN A 103 5.95 1.05 -4.81
C GLN A 103 6.07 1.84 -6.11
N LEU A 104 6.82 2.95 -6.11
CA LEU A 104 7.05 3.76 -7.31
C LEU A 104 7.75 2.95 -8.42
N LEU A 105 8.78 2.19 -8.06
CA LEU A 105 9.51 1.35 -9.01
C LEU A 105 8.61 0.26 -9.60
N VAL A 106 7.90 -0.47 -8.76
CA VAL A 106 6.99 -1.54 -9.20
C VAL A 106 5.84 -1.00 -10.05
N ALA A 107 5.24 0.13 -9.65
CA ALA A 107 4.19 0.77 -10.43
C ALA A 107 4.70 1.19 -11.82
N TYR A 108 5.91 1.74 -11.91
CA TYR A 108 6.50 2.09 -13.18
C TYR A 108 6.81 0.87 -14.06
N LEU A 109 7.25 -0.24 -13.49
CA LEU A 109 7.44 -1.49 -14.22
C LEU A 109 6.11 -2.04 -14.75
N ILE A 110 5.03 -1.98 -13.96
CA ILE A 110 3.68 -2.38 -14.38
C ILE A 110 3.23 -1.55 -15.59
N GLU A 111 3.39 -0.22 -15.56
CA GLU A 111 3.06 0.66 -16.67
C GLU A 111 3.95 0.38 -17.90
N LEU A 112 5.27 0.19 -17.70
CA LEU A 112 6.24 -0.02 -18.78
C LEU A 112 5.96 -1.31 -19.57
N PHE A 113 5.57 -2.38 -18.87
CA PHE A 113 5.26 -3.67 -19.49
C PHE A 113 3.76 -3.85 -19.80
N GLY A 114 2.89 -2.93 -19.40
CA GLY A 114 1.45 -3.05 -19.57
C GLY A 114 0.85 -4.24 -18.82
N LEU A 115 1.36 -4.52 -17.61
CA LEU A 115 0.91 -5.68 -16.83
C LEU A 115 -0.48 -5.46 -16.24
N PHE A 116 -1.19 -6.55 -15.98
CA PHE A 116 -2.51 -6.58 -15.32
C PHE A 116 -3.60 -5.74 -16.00
N GLY A 117 -3.47 -5.45 -17.31
CA GLY A 117 -4.43 -4.65 -18.07
C GLY A 117 -4.22 -3.13 -17.95
N VAL A 118 -3.12 -2.69 -17.36
CA VAL A 118 -2.72 -1.29 -17.35
C VAL A 118 -2.22 -0.88 -18.73
N GLU A 119 -2.56 0.33 -19.17
CA GLU A 119 -2.08 0.88 -20.46
C GLU A 119 -0.56 0.99 -20.45
N LYS A 120 0.08 0.47 -21.50
CA LYS A 120 1.53 0.48 -21.64
C LYS A 120 2.01 1.88 -21.93
N VAL A 121 3.05 2.33 -21.22
CA VAL A 121 3.74 3.60 -21.46
C VAL A 121 5.15 3.37 -21.96
N ASP A 122 5.66 4.32 -22.76
CA ASP A 122 7.04 4.28 -23.23
C ASP A 122 8.04 4.58 -22.10
N PHE A 123 9.23 4.01 -22.23
CA PHE A 123 10.31 4.25 -21.29
C PHE A 123 10.70 5.72 -21.23
N GLN A 124 10.76 6.29 -20.05
CA GLN A 124 11.14 7.68 -19.82
C GLN A 124 12.30 7.80 -18.83
N TRP A 125 13.43 8.29 -19.30
CA TRP A 125 14.60 8.55 -18.47
C TRP A 125 14.30 9.42 -17.24
N LYS A 126 13.38 10.38 -17.37
CA LYS A 126 12.96 11.25 -16.25
C LYS A 126 12.38 10.46 -15.09
N LYS A 127 11.61 9.41 -15.35
CA LYS A 127 11.04 8.54 -14.30
C LYS A 127 12.14 7.73 -13.59
N LEU A 128 13.12 7.21 -14.34
CA LEU A 128 14.26 6.50 -13.76
C LEU A 128 15.12 7.42 -12.88
N VAL A 129 15.40 8.63 -13.34
CA VAL A 129 16.12 9.65 -12.55
C VAL A 129 15.36 9.97 -11.26
N GLY A 130 14.03 10.09 -11.31
CA GLY A 130 13.19 10.28 -10.12
C GLY A 130 13.35 9.16 -9.08
N VAL A 131 13.40 7.91 -9.51
CA VAL A 131 13.65 6.75 -8.62
C VAL A 131 15.05 6.83 -8.00
N ILE A 132 16.08 7.16 -8.79
CA ILE A 132 17.46 7.31 -8.29
C ILE A 132 17.55 8.43 -7.25
N ILE A 133 16.90 9.56 -7.48
CA ILE A 133 16.84 10.68 -6.52
C ILE A 133 16.13 10.25 -5.23
N SER A 134 15.05 9.48 -5.34
CA SER A 134 14.34 8.95 -4.17
C SER A 134 15.22 8.04 -3.32
N ILE A 135 15.99 7.15 -3.97
CA ILE A 135 16.97 6.28 -3.28
C ILE A 135 18.06 7.12 -2.62
N GLY A 136 18.58 8.13 -3.32
CA GLY A 136 19.55 9.07 -2.76
C GLY A 136 19.02 9.82 -1.54
N GLY A 137 17.75 10.24 -1.57
CA GLY A 137 17.05 10.85 -0.43
C GLY A 137 16.95 9.92 0.78
N ILE A 138 16.68 8.62 0.56
CA ILE A 138 16.66 7.63 1.66
C ILE A 138 18.04 7.49 2.30
N LEU A 139 19.10 7.40 1.49
CA LEU A 139 20.47 7.30 1.98
C LEU A 139 20.86 8.55 2.79
N LEU A 140 20.49 9.73 2.31
CA LEU A 140 20.72 11.01 3.00
C LEU A 140 19.94 11.07 4.32
N PHE A 141 18.68 10.64 4.34
CA PHE A 141 17.85 10.61 5.55
C PHE A 141 18.41 9.68 6.63
N LYS A 142 19.03 8.55 6.22
CA LYS A 142 19.67 7.60 7.13
C LYS A 142 21.03 8.08 7.63
N TRP A 143 21.66 9.05 6.94
CA TRP A 143 23.00 9.52 7.27
C TRP A 143 22.97 10.36 8.55
N GLU A 144 23.37 9.75 9.64
CA GLU A 144 23.67 10.48 10.88
C GLU A 144 25.04 11.14 10.73
N PHE A 145 25.08 12.45 10.68
CA PHE A 145 26.32 13.20 10.87
C PHE A 145 26.77 12.95 12.33
N LYS A 146 27.80 12.10 12.51
CA LYS A 146 28.52 11.98 13.78
C LYS A 146 29.42 13.17 13.99
#